data_e1707595da2501e1652267521168c1b3
#
_entry.id   e1707595da2501e1652267521168c1b3
#
_cell.length_a   1.000
_cell.length_b   1.000
_cell.length_c   1.000
_cell.angle_alpha   90.00
_cell.angle_beta   90.00
_cell.angle_gamma   90.00
#
_symmetry.space_group_name_H-M   'P 1'
#
loop_
_entity.id
_entity.type
_entity.pdbx_description
1 polymer ?
#
loop_
_entity_poly.entity_id
_entity_poly.type
_entity_poly.pdbx_seq_one_letter_code
_entity_poly.pdbx_strand_id
1 'polypeptide(L)'
;MVLMPLLSVGLWVGTAFAQPAPAAAHSSKETKEDIARHRAMSAAHEAAAKCLESGKKEDACVKELTAACKGLAIGKYCGMKHVH
;
A
#
# COMPACT_ATOMS: atom_id res chain seq x y z
N MET A 1 58.42 -7.37 -31.42
CA MET A 1 57.25 -6.49 -31.42
C MET A 1 56.28 -6.94 -30.35
N VAL A 2 56.23 -6.23 -29.28
CA VAL A 2 55.31 -6.57 -28.22
C VAL A 2 54.07 -5.71 -28.37
N LEU A 3 52.99 -6.35 -28.74
CA LEU A 3 51.68 -5.70 -28.71
C LEU A 3 51.20 -5.67 -27.27
N MET A 4 51.19 -4.51 -26.68
CA MET A 4 50.57 -4.31 -25.37
C MET A 4 49.05 -4.31 -25.53
N PRO A 5 48.33 -5.19 -24.87
CA PRO A 5 46.89 -5.04 -24.80
C PRO A 5 46.57 -3.83 -23.94
N LEU A 6 45.88 -2.89 -24.51
CA LEU A 6 45.24 -1.81 -23.78
C LEU A 6 44.15 -2.39 -22.89
N LEU A 7 44.49 -2.52 -21.63
CA LEU A 7 43.48 -2.79 -20.62
C LEU A 7 42.65 -1.53 -20.45
N SER A 8 41.53 -1.47 -21.14
CA SER A 8 40.53 -0.48 -20.85
C SER A 8 39.86 -0.91 -19.54
N VAL A 9 40.27 -0.31 -18.49
CA VAL A 9 39.57 -0.40 -17.21
C VAL A 9 38.26 0.36 -17.39
N GLY A 10 37.21 -0.36 -17.68
CA GLY A 10 35.88 0.22 -17.64
C GLY A 10 35.56 0.63 -16.21
N LEU A 11 35.56 1.93 -15.99
CA LEU A 11 35.09 2.46 -14.73
C LEU A 11 33.58 2.27 -14.69
N TRP A 12 33.14 1.27 -13.98
CA TRP A 12 31.73 1.13 -13.63
C TRP A 12 31.42 2.15 -12.56
N VAL A 13 30.98 3.32 -12.98
CA VAL A 13 30.36 4.25 -12.05
C VAL A 13 28.97 3.68 -11.78
N GLY A 14 28.88 2.89 -10.74
CA GLY A 14 27.57 2.54 -10.20
C GLY A 14 26.91 3.83 -9.76
N THR A 15 25.91 4.28 -10.51
CA THR A 15 25.01 5.29 -10.02
C THR A 15 24.26 4.68 -8.85
N ALA A 16 24.76 4.91 -7.66
CA ALA A 16 24.00 4.67 -6.46
C ALA A 16 22.82 5.62 -6.52
N PHE A 17 21.64 5.08 -6.81
CA PHE A 17 20.42 5.83 -6.57
C PHE A 17 20.35 6.07 -5.08
N ALA A 18 20.72 7.27 -4.65
CA ALA A 18 20.44 7.69 -3.30
C ALA A 18 18.92 7.70 -3.17
N GLN A 19 18.38 6.67 -2.56
CA GLN A 19 16.99 6.73 -2.13
C GLN A 19 16.88 7.91 -1.17
N PRO A 20 15.94 8.84 -1.39
CA PRO A 20 15.70 9.87 -0.40
C PRO A 20 15.45 9.17 0.93
N ALA A 21 16.23 9.50 1.92
CA ALA A 21 15.99 9.01 3.27
C ALA A 21 14.55 9.34 3.62
N PRO A 22 13.71 8.35 3.98
CA PRO A 22 12.35 8.67 4.43
C PRO A 22 12.46 9.66 5.57
N ALA A 23 11.66 10.73 5.52
CA ALA A 23 11.68 11.81 6.50
C ALA A 23 11.44 11.30 7.93
N ALA A 24 10.87 10.11 8.06
CA ALA A 24 10.76 9.36 9.30
C ALA A 24 10.86 7.87 8.96
N ALA A 25 11.92 7.25 9.44
CA ALA A 25 12.01 5.80 9.35
C ALA A 25 10.99 5.20 10.33
N HIS A 26 9.97 4.55 9.80
CA HIS A 26 9.05 3.79 10.62
C HIS A 26 9.78 2.61 11.27
N SER A 27 9.52 2.34 12.54
CA SER A 27 10.03 1.17 13.20
C SER A 27 9.44 -0.09 12.54
N SER A 28 10.10 -1.24 12.71
CA SER A 28 9.57 -2.51 12.20
C SER A 28 8.19 -2.84 12.79
N LYS A 29 7.93 -2.39 14.02
CA LYS A 29 6.62 -2.52 14.67
C LYS A 29 5.56 -1.68 13.94
N GLU A 30 5.86 -0.42 13.64
CA GLU A 30 4.94 0.47 12.90
C GLU A 30 4.65 -0.06 11.50
N THR A 31 5.65 -0.61 10.83
CA THR A 31 5.48 -1.23 9.52
C THR A 31 4.55 -2.42 9.59
N LYS A 32 4.70 -3.28 10.60
CA LYS A 32 3.79 -4.42 10.80
C LYS A 32 2.36 -3.98 11.09
N GLU A 33 2.18 -2.95 11.88
CA GLU A 33 0.87 -2.37 12.17
C GLU A 33 0.22 -1.80 10.91
N ASP A 34 1.01 -1.13 10.08
CA ASP A 34 0.53 -0.59 8.80
C ASP A 34 0.07 -1.70 7.85
N ILE A 35 0.86 -2.76 7.74
CA ILE A 35 0.48 -3.93 6.93
C ILE A 35 -0.85 -4.51 7.44
N ALA A 36 -1.01 -4.64 8.74
CA ALA A 36 -2.23 -5.16 9.34
C ALA A 36 -3.43 -4.26 9.02
N ARG A 37 -3.27 -2.93 9.08
CA ARG A 37 -4.33 -1.98 8.73
C ARG A 37 -4.73 -2.08 7.26
N HIS A 38 -3.76 -2.19 6.37
CA HIS A 38 -4.05 -2.36 4.94
C HIS A 38 -4.83 -3.65 4.68
N ARG A 39 -4.46 -4.73 5.31
CA ARG A 39 -5.17 -6.00 5.19
C ARG A 39 -6.57 -5.94 5.77
N ALA A 40 -6.73 -5.27 6.90
CA ALA A 40 -8.04 -5.07 7.52
C ALA A 40 -8.97 -4.23 6.63
N MET A 41 -8.45 -3.18 6.00
CA MET A 41 -9.20 -2.39 5.03
C MET A 41 -9.61 -3.21 3.81
N SER A 42 -8.70 -4.01 3.29
CA SER A 42 -8.98 -4.91 2.17
C SER A 42 -10.11 -5.89 2.52
N ALA A 43 -10.04 -6.50 3.69
CA ALA A 43 -11.08 -7.41 4.17
C ALA A 43 -12.44 -6.70 4.34
N ALA A 44 -12.43 -5.48 4.86
CA ALA A 44 -13.64 -4.68 5.03
C ALA A 44 -14.30 -4.34 3.69
N HIS A 45 -13.51 -3.95 2.70
CA HIS A 45 -14.01 -3.67 1.36
C HIS A 45 -14.53 -4.93 0.65
N GLU A 46 -13.84 -6.06 0.80
CA GLU A 46 -14.33 -7.34 0.26
C GLU A 46 -15.65 -7.75 0.88
N ALA A 47 -15.80 -7.57 2.19
CA ALA A 47 -17.07 -7.84 2.86
C ALA A 47 -18.19 -6.93 2.36
N ALA A 48 -17.88 -5.65 2.09
CA ALA A 48 -18.85 -4.71 1.50
C ALA A 48 -19.29 -5.14 0.10
N ALA A 49 -18.35 -5.60 -0.73
CA ALA A 49 -18.64 -6.10 -2.06
C ALA A 49 -19.59 -7.31 -1.98
N LYS A 50 -19.29 -8.27 -1.12
CA LYS A 50 -20.13 -9.44 -0.89
C LYS A 50 -21.51 -9.06 -0.36
N CYS A 51 -21.59 -8.08 0.52
CA CYS A 51 -22.84 -7.57 1.04
C CYS A 51 -23.74 -7.06 -0.11
N LEU A 52 -23.19 -6.24 -0.99
CA LEU A 52 -23.90 -5.71 -2.15
C LEU A 52 -24.31 -6.82 -3.14
N GLU A 53 -23.42 -7.77 -3.40
CA GLU A 53 -23.70 -8.92 -4.25
C GLU A 53 -24.85 -9.79 -3.71
N SER A 54 -25.02 -9.84 -2.39
CA SER A 54 -26.09 -10.59 -1.76
C SER A 54 -27.48 -9.96 -1.95
N GLY A 55 -27.54 -8.77 -2.50
CA GLY A 55 -28.79 -8.05 -2.72
C GLY A 55 -29.25 -7.21 -1.53
N LYS A 56 -28.46 -7.10 -0.47
CA LYS A 56 -28.75 -6.18 0.62
C LYS A 56 -28.71 -4.74 0.13
N LYS A 57 -29.52 -3.90 0.77
CA LYS A 57 -29.54 -2.48 0.45
C LYS A 57 -28.17 -1.83 0.70
N GLU A 58 -27.81 -0.91 -0.15
CA GLU A 58 -26.56 -0.17 -0.05
C GLU A 58 -26.34 0.45 1.34
N ASP A 59 -27.40 1.06 1.90
CA ASP A 59 -27.31 1.66 3.24
C ASP A 59 -26.90 0.67 4.32
N ALA A 60 -27.39 -0.56 4.25
CA ALA A 60 -27.03 -1.60 5.20
C ALA A 60 -25.57 -2.03 5.00
N CYS A 61 -25.14 -2.19 3.76
CA CYS A 61 -23.76 -2.55 3.45
C CYS A 61 -22.78 -1.45 3.84
N VAL A 62 -23.15 -0.18 3.66
CA VAL A 62 -22.33 0.96 4.09
C VAL A 62 -22.20 1.01 5.62
N LYS A 63 -23.26 0.72 6.34
CA LYS A 63 -23.20 0.65 7.82
C LYS A 63 -22.23 -0.44 8.28
N GLU A 64 -22.30 -1.60 7.67
CA GLU A 64 -21.38 -2.71 7.97
C GLU A 64 -19.93 -2.32 7.65
N LEU A 65 -19.71 -1.67 6.52
CA LEU A 65 -18.39 -1.18 6.11
C LEU A 65 -17.86 -0.15 7.10
N THR A 66 -18.66 0.83 7.48
CA THR A 66 -18.26 1.87 8.43
C THR A 66 -17.86 1.25 9.77
N ALA A 67 -18.60 0.27 10.25
CA ALA A 67 -18.30 -0.42 11.50
C ALA A 67 -16.97 -1.21 11.39
N ALA A 68 -16.77 -1.92 10.28
CA ALA A 68 -15.55 -2.70 10.04
C ALA A 68 -14.30 -1.82 9.90
N CYS A 69 -14.47 -0.60 9.40
CA CYS A 69 -13.36 0.34 9.16
C CYS A 69 -13.11 1.31 10.31
N LYS A 70 -13.81 1.19 11.41
CA LYS A 70 -13.64 2.08 12.54
C LYS A 70 -12.19 2.11 13.02
N GLY A 71 -11.59 3.30 12.97
CA GLY A 71 -10.19 3.48 13.35
C GLY A 71 -9.17 3.13 12.25
N LEU A 72 -9.61 2.66 11.10
CA LEU A 72 -8.73 2.30 9.98
C LEU A 72 -8.67 3.36 8.89
N ALA A 73 -9.79 4.01 8.59
CA ALA A 73 -9.89 4.99 7.55
C ALA A 73 -10.87 6.09 7.90
N ILE A 74 -10.76 7.21 7.20
CA ILE A 74 -11.62 8.38 7.39
C ILE A 74 -12.84 8.24 6.47
N GLY A 75 -14.01 8.63 6.99
CA GLY A 75 -15.25 8.66 6.24
C GLY A 75 -16.01 7.35 6.26
N LYS A 76 -17.28 7.42 5.88
CA LYS A 76 -18.21 6.30 5.96
C LYS A 76 -18.01 5.22 4.89
N TYR A 77 -17.20 5.50 3.88
CA TYR A 77 -16.90 4.55 2.81
C TYR A 77 -15.50 3.94 2.92
N CYS A 78 -14.92 3.97 4.12
CA CYS A 78 -13.61 3.37 4.38
C CYS A 78 -12.51 3.88 3.43
N GLY A 79 -12.45 5.19 3.25
CA GLY A 79 -11.47 5.82 2.37
C GLY A 79 -11.79 5.74 0.87
N MET A 80 -12.84 5.02 0.50
CA MET A 80 -13.23 4.89 -0.90
C MET A 80 -14.06 6.09 -1.37
N LYS A 81 -13.79 6.54 -2.58
CA LYS A 81 -14.64 7.55 -3.23
C LYS A 81 -15.96 6.90 -3.64
N HIS A 82 -17.04 7.44 -3.14
CA HIS A 82 -18.38 6.97 -3.50
C HIS A 82 -18.95 7.83 -4.62
N VAL A 83 -19.26 7.22 -5.74
CA VAL A 83 -19.83 7.90 -6.91
C VAL A 83 -21.15 7.24 -7.28
N HIS A 84 -22.19 8.02 -7.35
CA HIS A 84 -23.46 7.62 -7.92
C HIS A 84 -23.56 8.02 -9.38
#